data_fb7e02d223a4a06ad6db46fce9139c5a
#
_entry.id   fb7e02d223a4a06ad6db46fce9139c5a
#
_cell.length_a   1.000
_cell.length_b   1.000
_cell.length_c   1.000
_cell.angle_alpha   90.00
_cell.angle_beta   90.00
_cell.angle_gamma   90.00
#
_symmetry.space_group_name_H-M   'P 1'
#
loop_
_entity.id
_entity.type
_entity.pdbx_description
1 polymer ?
#
loop_
_entity_poly.entity_id
_entity_poly.type
_entity_poly.pdbx_seq_one_letter_code
_entity_poly.pdbx_strand_id
1 'polypeptide(L)'
;MFEPVWFYPASLLNYYSIFSSYTRIPPHLYDVKPLEDTLTKLVDFQRINKLNKKGIASISLHKKEGKGASPRLIMTCTDIQRSESVTFDSDNMKIDAGHVIACTGFPFYGLPWTKKEGLFLWDGSLLSNTPLREVIDASPENHKRVYIVNLFPKTQKELPTNMFDIWHRARDIIHTDKTDHNIHMSKIISRYLTLLRQMHDLLNNAHIDDTMKDTFIKIEEDYHKLATDRGAIIEEITKIERAEDDRYIFEDADFSLATIKKLIKQGEDDAEKVLNEKNRDIDQMSNS
;
A
#
# COMPACT_ATOMS: atom_id res chain seq x y z
N MET A 1 -23.44 27.80 29.49
CA MET A 1 -22.19 27.07 29.25
C MET A 1 -22.48 26.14 28.10
N PHE A 2 -22.07 26.52 26.88
CA PHE A 2 -22.31 25.67 25.69
C PHE A 2 -21.31 24.53 25.74
N GLU A 3 -21.78 23.30 25.89
CA GLU A 3 -20.93 22.14 25.69
C GLU A 3 -20.47 22.12 24.25
N PRO A 4 -19.15 21.86 23.98
CA PRO A 4 -18.64 21.87 22.62
C PRO A 4 -19.32 20.78 21.78
N VAL A 5 -19.67 21.13 20.57
CA VAL A 5 -20.35 20.31 19.55
C VAL A 5 -19.66 18.95 19.25
N TRP A 6 -18.49 18.75 19.79
CA TRP A 6 -17.68 17.49 19.71
C TRP A 6 -18.38 16.25 20.27
N PHE A 7 -19.35 16.43 21.16
CA PHE A 7 -20.04 15.30 21.80
C PHE A 7 -21.21 14.75 20.98
N TYR A 8 -21.69 15.45 19.97
CA TYR A 8 -22.82 15.01 19.17
C TYR A 8 -22.56 13.75 18.34
N PRO A 9 -21.45 13.61 17.60
CA PRO A 9 -21.12 12.37 16.91
C PRO A 9 -20.87 11.21 17.88
N ALA A 10 -20.19 11.48 19.01
CA ALA A 10 -19.95 10.47 20.03
C ALA A 10 -21.24 10.02 20.72
N SER A 11 -22.20 10.92 20.95
CA SER A 11 -23.50 10.58 21.52
C SER A 11 -24.34 9.74 20.55
N LEU A 12 -24.34 10.06 19.25
CA LEU A 12 -25.02 9.26 18.24
C LEU A 12 -24.39 7.86 18.11
N LEU A 13 -23.06 7.77 18.13
CA LEU A 13 -22.34 6.50 18.15
C LEU A 13 -22.63 5.72 19.44
N ASN A 14 -22.72 6.39 20.59
CA ASN A 14 -23.10 5.77 21.85
C ASN A 14 -24.56 5.29 21.84
N TYR A 15 -25.49 6.07 21.28
CA TYR A 15 -26.87 5.63 21.08
C TYR A 15 -26.97 4.41 20.18
N TYR A 16 -26.25 4.41 19.06
CA TYR A 16 -26.18 3.26 18.17
C TYR A 16 -25.55 2.03 18.86
N SER A 17 -24.46 2.22 19.61
CA SER A 17 -23.80 1.16 20.37
C SER A 17 -24.70 0.57 21.44
N ILE A 18 -25.39 1.42 22.22
CA ILE A 18 -26.37 0.98 23.24
C ILE A 18 -27.53 0.25 22.58
N PHE A 19 -28.08 0.79 21.50
CA PHE A 19 -29.20 0.19 20.77
C PHE A 19 -28.80 -1.15 20.12
N SER A 20 -27.60 -1.22 19.52
CA SER A 20 -27.08 -2.46 18.92
C SER A 20 -26.82 -3.56 19.97
N SER A 21 -26.38 -3.19 21.18
CA SER A 21 -26.19 -4.13 22.30
C SER A 21 -27.50 -4.74 22.77
N TYR A 22 -28.57 -3.96 22.80
CA TYR A 22 -29.90 -4.43 23.21
C TYR A 22 -30.65 -5.20 22.11
N THR A 23 -30.46 -4.81 20.86
CA THR A 23 -31.23 -5.34 19.71
C THR A 23 -30.49 -6.40 18.91
N ARG A 24 -29.23 -6.73 19.26
CA ARG A 24 -28.33 -7.59 18.49
C ARG A 24 -28.15 -7.14 17.03
N ILE A 25 -28.23 -5.83 16.78
CA ILE A 25 -27.92 -5.28 15.47
C ILE A 25 -26.42 -5.52 15.21
N PRO A 26 -26.04 -6.00 14.03
CA PRO A 26 -24.64 -6.20 13.69
C PRO A 26 -23.85 -4.89 13.81
N PRO A 27 -22.59 -4.91 14.24
CA PRO A 27 -21.75 -3.73 14.39
C PRO A 27 -21.27 -3.16 13.03
N HIS A 28 -22.03 -3.38 11.96
CA HIS A 28 -21.75 -2.92 10.62
C HIS A 28 -23.04 -2.55 9.87
N LEU A 29 -22.90 -1.67 8.87
CA LEU A 29 -24.03 -1.17 8.07
C LEU A 29 -24.17 -1.94 6.74
N TYR A 30 -23.08 -2.51 6.23
CA TYR A 30 -23.02 -3.15 4.92
C TYR A 30 -22.71 -4.64 5.03
N ASP A 31 -23.27 -5.41 4.09
CA ASP A 31 -22.98 -6.81 3.88
C ASP A 31 -21.92 -6.92 2.76
N VAL A 32 -20.85 -7.67 3.01
CA VAL A 32 -19.78 -7.91 2.04
C VAL A 32 -20.00 -9.16 1.19
N LYS A 33 -21.04 -9.94 1.46
CA LYS A 33 -21.35 -11.17 0.72
C LYS A 33 -21.51 -10.96 -0.79
N PRO A 34 -22.21 -9.92 -1.28
CA PRO A 34 -22.31 -9.65 -2.71
C PRO A 34 -20.96 -9.42 -3.39
N LEU A 35 -20.00 -8.77 -2.69
CA LEU A 35 -18.64 -8.58 -3.18
C LEU A 35 -17.88 -9.91 -3.24
N GLU A 36 -17.98 -10.73 -2.20
CA GLU A 36 -17.37 -12.06 -2.16
C GLU A 36 -17.86 -12.95 -3.32
N ASP A 37 -19.16 -12.96 -3.57
CA ASP A 37 -19.77 -13.73 -4.66
C ASP A 37 -19.30 -13.23 -6.04
N THR A 38 -19.16 -11.92 -6.20
CA THR A 38 -18.63 -11.28 -7.41
C THR A 38 -17.16 -11.65 -7.64
N LEU A 39 -16.32 -11.55 -6.62
CA LEU A 39 -14.92 -11.94 -6.68
C LEU A 39 -14.76 -13.42 -7.03
N THR A 40 -15.52 -14.29 -6.38
CA THR A 40 -15.48 -15.74 -6.64
C THR A 40 -15.89 -16.07 -8.07
N LYS A 41 -16.82 -15.30 -8.66
CA LYS A 41 -17.30 -15.50 -10.02
C LYS A 41 -16.35 -14.95 -11.09
N LEU A 42 -15.71 -13.80 -10.83
CA LEU A 42 -14.94 -13.08 -11.85
C LEU A 42 -13.42 -13.33 -11.77
N VAL A 43 -12.90 -13.69 -10.59
CA VAL A 43 -11.45 -13.85 -10.37
C VAL A 43 -11.07 -15.32 -10.39
N ASP A 44 -10.15 -15.69 -11.27
CA ASP A 44 -9.55 -17.03 -11.29
C ASP A 44 -8.41 -17.12 -10.25
N PHE A 45 -8.79 -17.33 -9.00
CA PHE A 45 -7.84 -17.54 -7.90
C PHE A 45 -6.95 -18.77 -8.10
N GLN A 46 -7.42 -19.78 -8.85
CA GLN A 46 -6.60 -20.95 -9.15
C GLN A 46 -5.45 -20.58 -10.08
N ARG A 47 -5.69 -19.69 -11.04
CA ARG A 47 -4.63 -19.18 -11.93
C ARG A 47 -3.61 -18.36 -11.16
N ILE A 48 -4.03 -17.44 -10.28
CA ILE A 48 -3.13 -16.67 -9.41
C ILE A 48 -2.23 -17.60 -8.61
N ASN A 49 -2.82 -18.57 -7.92
CA ASN A 49 -2.09 -19.52 -7.08
C ASN A 49 -1.18 -20.49 -7.85
N LYS A 50 -1.48 -20.78 -9.13
CA LYS A 50 -0.65 -21.65 -9.99
C LYS A 50 0.55 -20.93 -10.58
N LEU A 51 0.38 -19.66 -10.96
CA LEU A 51 1.46 -18.85 -11.52
C LEU A 51 2.60 -18.73 -10.52
N ASN A 52 2.27 -18.56 -9.25
CA ASN A 52 3.25 -18.33 -8.18
C ASN A 52 4.07 -19.59 -7.85
N LYS A 53 3.45 -20.79 -7.90
CA LYS A 53 4.20 -22.05 -7.73
C LYS A 53 5.27 -22.29 -8.81
N LYS A 54 5.05 -21.79 -10.03
CA LYS A 54 6.03 -21.85 -11.11
C LYS A 54 7.13 -20.77 -10.96
N GLY A 55 6.79 -19.63 -10.34
CA GLY A 55 7.72 -18.52 -10.08
C GLY A 55 8.88 -18.92 -9.17
N ILE A 56 8.60 -19.61 -8.07
CA ILE A 56 9.64 -20.05 -7.12
C ILE A 56 10.61 -21.06 -7.78
N ALA A 57 10.09 -21.98 -8.59
CA ALA A 57 10.93 -22.94 -9.32
C ALA A 57 11.67 -22.29 -10.52
N SER A 58 11.14 -21.22 -11.10
CA SER A 58 11.72 -20.58 -12.28
C SER A 58 12.77 -19.51 -11.93
N ILE A 59 12.71 -18.89 -10.76
CA ILE A 59 13.71 -17.91 -10.33
C ILE A 59 15.10 -18.57 -10.17
N SER A 60 15.18 -19.81 -9.72
CA SER A 60 16.45 -20.55 -9.61
C SER A 60 16.96 -21.11 -10.95
N LEU A 61 16.12 -21.26 -11.97
CA LEU A 61 16.52 -21.87 -13.25
C LEU A 61 16.61 -20.86 -14.42
N HIS A 62 16.03 -19.65 -14.32
CA HIS A 62 15.87 -18.73 -15.45
C HIS A 62 16.70 -17.43 -15.36
N LYS A 63 17.84 -17.46 -14.68
CA LYS A 63 18.82 -16.37 -14.80
C LYS A 63 19.39 -16.25 -16.23
N LYS A 64 18.95 -17.10 -17.18
CA LYS A 64 19.48 -17.18 -18.56
C LYS A 64 18.51 -16.85 -19.70
N GLU A 65 17.22 -16.69 -19.47
CA GLU A 65 16.30 -16.35 -20.57
C GLU A 65 15.23 -15.36 -20.06
N GLY A 66 15.14 -14.19 -20.69
CA GLY A 66 14.27 -13.05 -20.38
C GLY A 66 12.75 -13.30 -20.41
N LYS A 67 12.28 -14.37 -19.78
CA LYS A 67 10.87 -14.58 -19.48
C LYS A 67 10.55 -13.89 -18.17
N GLY A 68 9.73 -12.84 -18.24
CA GLY A 68 9.33 -12.03 -17.12
C GLY A 68 8.84 -12.86 -15.91
N ALA A 69 9.20 -12.43 -14.70
CA ALA A 69 8.71 -13.01 -13.47
C ALA A 69 7.17 -13.01 -13.45
N SER A 70 6.59 -14.06 -12.89
CA SER A 70 5.12 -14.12 -12.70
C SER A 70 4.66 -12.96 -11.80
N PRO A 71 3.50 -12.34 -12.08
CA PRO A 71 2.97 -11.31 -11.21
C PRO A 71 2.75 -11.85 -9.78
N ARG A 72 3.18 -11.10 -8.78
CA ARG A 72 2.99 -11.38 -7.37
C ARG A 72 1.93 -10.44 -6.82
N LEU A 73 0.96 -10.96 -6.09
CA LEU A 73 -0.08 -10.19 -5.43
C LEU A 73 0.23 -10.11 -3.94
N ILE A 74 0.39 -8.88 -3.47
CA ILE A 74 0.59 -8.57 -2.05
C ILE A 74 -0.55 -7.69 -1.59
N MET A 75 -1.23 -8.09 -0.53
CA MET A 75 -2.33 -7.35 0.09
C MET A 75 -2.05 -7.14 1.56
N THR A 76 -2.42 -5.98 2.09
CA THR A 76 -2.23 -5.63 3.50
C THR A 76 -3.56 -5.48 4.21
N CYS A 77 -3.61 -5.96 5.45
CA CYS A 77 -4.72 -5.82 6.37
C CYS A 77 -4.21 -5.30 7.71
N THR A 78 -5.14 -4.90 8.57
CA THR A 78 -4.87 -4.50 9.95
C THR A 78 -5.44 -5.55 10.90
N ASP A 79 -4.59 -6.19 11.73
CA ASP A 79 -5.06 -7.02 12.86
C ASP A 79 -5.64 -6.10 13.94
N ILE A 80 -6.94 -6.27 14.20
CA ILE A 80 -7.68 -5.43 15.14
C ILE A 80 -7.22 -5.64 16.58
N GLN A 81 -6.83 -6.86 16.91
CA GLN A 81 -6.48 -7.23 18.29
C GLN A 81 -5.07 -6.78 18.68
N ARG A 82 -4.14 -6.73 17.69
CA ARG A 82 -2.73 -6.40 17.92
C ARG A 82 -2.34 -5.01 17.42
N SER A 83 -3.20 -4.38 16.60
CA SER A 83 -2.88 -3.12 15.90
C SER A 83 -1.62 -3.24 15.04
N GLU A 84 -1.47 -4.37 14.33
CA GLU A 84 -0.33 -4.70 13.49
C GLU A 84 -0.75 -4.85 12.03
N SER A 85 0.18 -4.56 11.11
CA SER A 85 -0.01 -4.83 9.68
C SER A 85 0.16 -6.33 9.42
N VAL A 86 -0.80 -6.90 8.70
CA VAL A 86 -0.77 -8.29 8.23
C VAL A 86 -0.68 -8.31 6.72
N THR A 87 0.26 -9.06 6.17
CA THR A 87 0.49 -9.15 4.73
C THR A 87 0.07 -10.52 4.21
N PHE A 88 -0.80 -10.54 3.22
CA PHE A 88 -1.11 -11.72 2.42
C PHE A 88 -0.35 -11.65 1.11
N ASP A 89 0.46 -12.66 0.86
CA ASP A 89 1.40 -12.70 -0.24
C ASP A 89 1.22 -14.00 -1.04
N SER A 90 0.87 -13.86 -2.30
CA SER A 90 0.59 -14.98 -3.19
C SER A 90 1.77 -15.93 -3.42
N ASP A 91 3.00 -15.49 -3.19
CA ASP A 91 4.18 -16.36 -3.28
C ASP A 91 4.30 -17.28 -2.05
N ASN A 92 3.80 -16.85 -0.89
CA ASN A 92 3.96 -17.55 0.37
C ASN A 92 2.72 -18.37 0.75
N MET A 93 1.53 -18.01 0.23
CA MET A 93 0.27 -18.65 0.59
C MET A 93 -0.73 -18.67 -0.56
N LYS A 94 -1.78 -19.47 -0.41
CA LYS A 94 -2.89 -19.48 -1.36
C LYS A 94 -3.83 -18.31 -1.06
N ILE A 95 -4.10 -17.49 -2.06
CA ILE A 95 -5.03 -16.37 -2.00
C ILE A 95 -6.42 -16.81 -2.49
N ASP A 96 -7.47 -16.35 -1.82
CA ASP A 96 -8.87 -16.54 -2.21
C ASP A 96 -9.67 -15.24 -1.99
N ALA A 97 -10.97 -15.27 -2.32
CA ALA A 97 -11.86 -14.11 -2.17
C ALA A 97 -11.91 -13.59 -0.72
N GLY A 98 -11.86 -14.49 0.28
CA GLY A 98 -11.86 -14.09 1.69
C GLY A 98 -10.66 -13.24 2.09
N HIS A 99 -9.49 -13.43 1.48
CA HIS A 99 -8.32 -12.58 1.69
C HIS A 99 -8.55 -11.16 1.13
N VAL A 100 -9.16 -11.06 -0.06
CA VAL A 100 -9.53 -9.76 -0.65
C VAL A 100 -10.54 -9.04 0.24
N ILE A 101 -11.59 -9.74 0.69
CA ILE A 101 -12.60 -9.19 1.60
C ILE A 101 -11.97 -8.68 2.89
N ALA A 102 -11.01 -9.40 3.46
CA ALA A 102 -10.31 -8.98 4.67
C ALA A 102 -9.57 -7.63 4.51
N CYS A 103 -9.16 -7.30 3.29
CA CYS A 103 -8.48 -6.05 2.95
C CYS A 103 -9.43 -4.90 2.55
N THR A 104 -10.75 -5.08 2.62
CA THR A 104 -11.75 -4.07 2.19
C THR A 104 -12.59 -3.53 3.34
N GLY A 105 -12.48 -4.11 4.52
CA GLY A 105 -13.29 -3.73 5.70
C GLY A 105 -12.83 -2.45 6.34
N PHE A 106 -13.25 -1.28 5.84
CA PHE A 106 -12.91 0.01 6.44
C PHE A 106 -13.97 0.41 7.47
N PRO A 107 -13.64 0.48 8.78
CA PRO A 107 -14.62 0.60 9.85
C PRO A 107 -15.40 1.90 9.82
N PHE A 108 -14.80 3.01 9.39
CA PHE A 108 -15.44 4.32 9.35
C PHE A 108 -16.56 4.42 8.31
N TYR A 109 -16.63 3.46 7.37
CA TYR A 109 -17.74 3.34 6.43
C TYR A 109 -18.79 2.30 6.85
N GLY A 110 -18.68 1.77 8.05
CA GLY A 110 -19.61 0.76 8.55
C GLY A 110 -19.46 -0.61 7.90
N LEU A 111 -18.28 -0.92 7.37
CA LEU A 111 -17.94 -2.24 6.86
C LEU A 111 -17.51 -3.18 7.99
N PRO A 112 -17.88 -4.48 7.91
CA PRO A 112 -17.53 -5.44 8.92
C PRO A 112 -16.03 -5.76 8.93
N TRP A 113 -15.53 -6.21 10.07
CA TRP A 113 -14.27 -6.94 10.11
C TRP A 113 -14.44 -8.36 9.55
N THR A 114 -13.36 -8.92 9.02
CA THR A 114 -13.34 -10.27 8.47
C THR A 114 -12.43 -11.16 9.31
N LYS A 115 -12.89 -12.37 9.64
CA LYS A 115 -12.04 -13.39 10.23
C LYS A 115 -11.37 -14.21 9.14
N LYS A 116 -10.03 -14.10 9.04
CA LYS A 116 -9.24 -14.84 8.06
C LYS A 116 -7.92 -15.31 8.70
N GLU A 117 -7.49 -16.54 8.40
CA GLU A 117 -6.27 -17.15 8.95
C GLU A 117 -6.19 -17.08 10.51
N GLY A 118 -7.34 -17.16 11.18
CA GLY A 118 -7.44 -17.07 12.64
C GLY A 118 -7.38 -15.65 13.21
N LEU A 119 -7.20 -14.64 12.39
CA LEU A 119 -7.10 -13.22 12.76
C LEU A 119 -8.41 -12.49 12.50
N PHE A 120 -8.63 -11.38 13.22
CA PHE A 120 -9.72 -10.44 13.00
C PHE A 120 -9.16 -9.20 12.31
N LEU A 121 -9.63 -8.94 11.07
CA LEU A 121 -8.96 -8.05 10.14
C LEU A 121 -9.87 -6.94 9.66
N TRP A 122 -9.30 -5.75 9.55
CA TRP A 122 -9.78 -4.61 8.80
C TRP A 122 -8.84 -4.24 7.65
N ASP A 123 -9.26 -3.27 6.85
CA ASP A 123 -8.48 -2.70 5.76
C ASP A 123 -7.08 -2.24 6.24
N GLY A 124 -6.07 -2.55 5.45
CA GLY A 124 -4.68 -2.19 5.74
C GLY A 124 -4.42 -0.67 5.70
N SER A 125 -5.28 0.10 5.03
CA SER A 125 -5.17 1.55 4.94
C SER A 125 -5.30 2.26 6.30
N LEU A 126 -5.84 1.61 7.32
CA LEU A 126 -5.83 2.11 8.70
C LEU A 126 -4.41 2.37 9.22
N LEU A 127 -3.45 1.49 8.87
CA LEU A 127 -2.05 1.62 9.29
C LEU A 127 -1.16 2.13 8.16
N SER A 128 -1.33 1.64 6.93
CA SER A 128 -0.51 2.00 5.79
C SER A 128 -1.34 2.00 4.50
N ASN A 129 -1.63 3.20 3.98
CA ASN A 129 -2.33 3.34 2.70
C ASN A 129 -1.42 3.02 1.50
N THR A 130 -0.10 3.18 1.67
CA THR A 130 0.91 2.87 0.65
C THR A 130 1.91 1.89 1.23
N PRO A 131 1.74 0.57 1.04
CA PRO A 131 2.53 -0.47 1.70
C PRO A 131 3.90 -0.67 1.02
N LEU A 132 4.74 0.38 0.94
CA LEU A 132 6.08 0.33 0.35
C LEU A 132 7.02 -0.61 1.11
N ARG A 133 6.89 -0.66 2.43
CA ARG A 133 7.66 -1.56 3.27
C ARG A 133 7.42 -3.01 2.88
N GLU A 134 6.16 -3.40 2.74
CA GLU A 134 5.75 -4.75 2.38
C GLU A 134 6.26 -5.14 0.98
N VAL A 135 6.30 -4.19 0.04
CA VAL A 135 6.88 -4.37 -1.30
C VAL A 135 8.41 -4.58 -1.24
N ILE A 136 9.11 -3.88 -0.35
CA ILE A 136 10.55 -4.04 -0.14
C ILE A 136 10.83 -5.38 0.53
N ASP A 137 10.14 -5.67 1.63
CA ASP A 137 10.32 -6.88 2.44
C ASP A 137 9.97 -8.16 1.65
N ALA A 138 9.05 -8.07 0.68
CA ALA A 138 8.71 -9.19 -0.21
C ALA A 138 9.85 -9.63 -1.14
N SER A 139 10.78 -8.74 -1.48
CA SER A 139 11.94 -9.04 -2.33
C SER A 139 13.10 -8.16 -1.89
N PRO A 140 13.73 -8.44 -0.74
CA PRO A 140 14.64 -7.51 -0.08
C PRO A 140 15.95 -7.28 -0.83
N GLU A 141 16.33 -8.16 -1.76
CA GLU A 141 17.56 -8.06 -2.54
C GLU A 141 17.38 -7.39 -3.91
N ASN A 142 16.15 -7.31 -4.42
CA ASN A 142 15.87 -6.82 -5.76
C ASN A 142 15.60 -5.31 -5.77
N HIS A 143 16.33 -4.56 -6.59
CA HIS A 143 16.04 -3.15 -6.85
C HIS A 143 14.68 -2.96 -7.50
N LYS A 144 14.03 -1.84 -7.20
CA LYS A 144 12.63 -1.61 -7.57
C LYS A 144 12.43 -0.28 -8.27
N ARG A 145 11.60 -0.32 -9.32
CA ARG A 145 10.88 0.85 -9.83
C ARG A 145 9.45 0.75 -9.35
N VAL A 146 8.99 1.78 -8.67
CA VAL A 146 7.70 1.77 -7.97
C VAL A 146 6.76 2.77 -8.61
N TYR A 147 5.56 2.31 -8.96
CA TYR A 147 4.44 3.16 -9.33
C TYR A 147 3.46 3.20 -8.17
N ILE A 148 3.14 4.41 -7.70
CA ILE A 148 2.20 4.63 -6.61
C ILE A 148 0.98 5.33 -7.19
N VAL A 149 -0.20 4.74 -7.02
CA VAL A 149 -1.47 5.36 -7.35
C VAL A 149 -2.10 5.86 -6.07
N ASN A 150 -2.17 7.19 -5.90
CA ASN A 150 -2.77 7.83 -4.76
C ASN A 150 -4.17 8.35 -5.10
N LEU A 151 -5.17 7.75 -4.49
CA LEU A 151 -6.58 8.06 -4.72
C LEU A 151 -7.08 9.27 -3.91
N PHE A 152 -6.31 9.71 -2.92
CA PHE A 152 -6.69 10.81 -2.04
C PHE A 152 -6.02 12.12 -2.50
N PRO A 153 -6.80 13.17 -2.82
CA PRO A 153 -6.26 14.44 -3.30
C PRO A 153 -5.46 15.15 -2.21
N LYS A 154 -4.23 15.55 -2.55
CA LYS A 154 -3.34 16.26 -1.64
C LYS A 154 -3.80 17.69 -1.39
N THR A 155 -4.22 18.35 -2.45
CA THR A 155 -4.63 19.76 -2.44
C THR A 155 -6.14 19.86 -2.55
N GLN A 156 -6.68 20.92 -2.01
CA GLN A 156 -8.09 21.27 -2.08
C GLN A 156 -8.23 22.79 -2.16
N LYS A 157 -8.99 23.28 -3.16
CA LYS A 157 -9.17 24.71 -3.42
C LYS A 157 -10.08 25.35 -2.40
N GLU A 158 -11.18 24.68 -2.07
CA GLU A 158 -12.20 25.21 -1.18
C GLU A 158 -12.09 24.61 0.21
N LEU A 159 -12.37 25.43 1.22
CA LEU A 159 -12.43 24.95 2.59
C LEU A 159 -13.72 24.13 2.84
N PRO A 160 -13.68 23.12 3.72
CA PRO A 160 -14.87 22.37 4.10
C PRO A 160 -15.92 23.27 4.72
N THR A 161 -17.18 23.14 4.29
CA THR A 161 -18.29 23.98 4.72
C THR A 161 -19.32 23.25 5.60
N ASN A 162 -19.28 21.93 5.62
CA ASN A 162 -20.17 21.08 6.40
C ASN A 162 -19.43 19.87 6.99
N MET A 163 -20.08 19.12 7.87
CA MET A 163 -19.47 18.00 8.58
C MET A 163 -18.98 16.88 7.66
N PHE A 164 -19.64 16.62 6.55
CA PHE A 164 -19.21 15.60 5.58
C PHE A 164 -17.94 16.04 4.85
N ASP A 165 -17.87 17.29 4.40
CA ASP A 165 -16.66 17.85 3.79
C ASP A 165 -15.48 17.83 4.75
N ILE A 166 -15.72 18.20 6.05
CA ILE A 166 -14.69 18.16 7.09
C ILE A 166 -14.16 16.74 7.25
N TRP A 167 -15.06 15.77 7.32
CA TRP A 167 -14.68 14.36 7.49
C TRP A 167 -13.90 13.82 6.29
N HIS A 168 -14.38 14.10 5.07
CA HIS A 168 -13.69 13.71 3.83
C HIS A 168 -12.29 14.34 3.76
N ARG A 169 -12.17 15.64 4.06
CA ARG A 169 -10.87 16.31 4.04
C ARG A 169 -9.92 15.79 5.09
N ALA A 170 -10.40 15.51 6.29
CA ALA A 170 -9.58 14.89 7.34
C ALA A 170 -9.06 13.51 6.92
N ARG A 171 -9.91 12.69 6.31
CA ARG A 171 -9.54 11.40 5.71
C ARG A 171 -8.45 11.57 4.66
N ASP A 172 -8.64 12.47 3.70
CA ASP A 172 -7.69 12.72 2.60
C ASP A 172 -6.31 13.15 3.14
N ILE A 173 -6.28 14.04 4.13
CA ILE A 173 -5.05 14.49 4.78
C ILE A 173 -4.32 13.30 5.44
N ILE A 174 -5.02 12.50 6.24
CA ILE A 174 -4.43 11.36 6.95
C ILE A 174 -3.81 10.34 5.96
N HIS A 175 -4.52 10.03 4.87
CA HIS A 175 -4.05 9.04 3.90
C HIS A 175 -2.92 9.58 3.01
N THR A 176 -2.98 10.84 2.63
CA THR A 176 -1.92 11.48 1.83
C THR A 176 -0.63 11.65 2.62
N ASP A 177 -0.72 12.08 3.88
CA ASP A 177 0.45 12.26 4.74
C ASP A 177 1.22 10.95 4.96
N LYS A 178 0.51 9.86 5.26
CA LYS A 178 1.13 8.53 5.39
C LYS A 178 1.88 8.11 4.13
N THR A 179 1.30 8.34 2.96
CA THR A 179 1.93 8.02 1.68
C THR A 179 3.21 8.82 1.47
N ASP A 180 3.17 10.14 1.66
CA ASP A 180 4.33 11.02 1.51
C ASP A 180 5.45 10.68 2.50
N HIS A 181 5.09 10.37 3.76
CA HIS A 181 6.04 9.91 4.77
C HIS A 181 6.73 8.61 4.36
N ASN A 182 5.99 7.59 3.91
CA ASN A 182 6.53 6.32 3.46
C ASN A 182 7.49 6.50 2.27
N ILE A 183 7.14 7.35 1.30
CA ILE A 183 8.00 7.68 0.17
C ILE A 183 9.29 8.35 0.65
N HIS A 184 9.19 9.33 1.53
CA HIS A 184 10.34 10.06 2.06
C HIS A 184 11.30 9.13 2.80
N MET A 185 10.79 8.30 3.70
CA MET A 185 11.59 7.32 4.44
C MET A 185 12.26 6.31 3.51
N SER A 186 11.55 5.81 2.50
CA SER A 186 12.10 4.86 1.53
C SER A 186 13.25 5.48 0.71
N LYS A 187 13.15 6.76 0.34
CA LYS A 187 14.23 7.50 -0.34
C LYS A 187 15.45 7.69 0.56
N ILE A 188 15.26 8.00 1.84
CA ILE A 188 16.36 8.14 2.81
C ILE A 188 17.09 6.80 2.96
N ILE A 189 16.35 5.71 3.19
CA ILE A 189 16.92 4.36 3.34
C ILE A 189 17.69 3.97 2.07
N SER A 190 17.15 4.22 0.88
CA SER A 190 17.83 3.92 -0.38
C SER A 190 19.15 4.69 -0.53
N ARG A 191 19.21 5.95 -0.09
CA ARG A 191 20.45 6.74 -0.09
C ARG A 191 21.50 6.16 0.86
N TYR A 192 21.10 5.77 2.07
CA TYR A 192 22.02 5.13 3.03
C TYR A 192 22.55 3.79 2.49
N LEU A 193 21.68 2.95 1.92
CA LEU A 193 22.10 1.68 1.31
C LEU A 193 23.07 1.89 0.15
N THR A 194 22.83 2.90 -0.68
CA THR A 194 23.74 3.24 -1.79
C THR A 194 25.12 3.66 -1.26
N LEU A 195 25.15 4.52 -0.24
CA LEU A 195 26.41 4.96 0.38
C LEU A 195 27.14 3.77 1.02
N LEU A 196 26.45 2.92 1.76
CA LEU A 196 27.03 1.74 2.39
C LEU A 196 27.64 0.79 1.36
N ARG A 197 27.00 0.58 0.20
CA ARG A 197 27.57 -0.22 -0.89
C ARG A 197 28.83 0.42 -1.44
N GLN A 198 28.84 1.72 -1.71
CA GLN A 198 30.02 2.42 -2.19
C GLN A 198 31.18 2.32 -1.19
N MET A 199 30.89 2.45 0.11
CA MET A 199 31.89 2.28 1.16
C MET A 199 32.43 0.84 1.22
N HIS A 200 31.55 -0.16 1.13
CA HIS A 200 31.91 -1.57 1.10
C HIS A 200 32.79 -1.89 -0.12
N ASP A 201 32.43 -1.39 -1.31
CA ASP A 201 33.21 -1.59 -2.53
C ASP A 201 34.61 -0.94 -2.43
N LEU A 202 34.71 0.24 -1.80
CA LEU A 202 35.99 0.89 -1.53
C LEU A 202 36.85 0.11 -0.54
N LEU A 203 36.24 -0.41 0.54
CA LEU A 203 36.95 -1.21 1.54
C LEU A 203 37.49 -2.53 0.97
N ASN A 204 36.74 -3.20 0.10
CA ASN A 204 37.18 -4.42 -0.56
C ASN A 204 38.35 -4.21 -1.51
N ASN A 205 38.54 -2.99 -2.01
CA ASN A 205 39.68 -2.62 -2.87
C ASN A 205 40.85 -1.98 -2.11
N ALA A 206 40.68 -1.75 -0.79
CA ALA A 206 41.69 -1.13 0.04
C ALA A 206 42.66 -2.16 0.62
N HIS A 207 43.92 -1.73 0.83
CA HIS A 207 44.87 -2.54 1.60
C HIS A 207 44.55 -2.41 3.08
N ILE A 208 44.15 -3.51 3.72
CA ILE A 208 43.76 -3.55 5.13
C ILE A 208 44.93 -4.04 5.94
N ASP A 209 45.39 -3.24 6.92
CA ASP A 209 46.43 -3.60 7.88
C ASP A 209 46.02 -4.83 8.69
N ASP A 210 47.00 -5.68 9.03
CA ASP A 210 46.75 -6.91 9.82
C ASP A 210 46.09 -6.63 11.16
N THR A 211 46.30 -5.48 11.78
CA THR A 211 45.68 -5.05 13.02
C THR A 211 44.17 -4.76 12.90
N MET A 212 43.69 -4.51 11.67
CA MET A 212 42.29 -4.17 11.36
C MET A 212 41.49 -5.35 10.79
N LYS A 213 42.12 -6.50 10.53
CA LYS A 213 41.49 -7.65 9.86
C LYS A 213 40.23 -8.14 10.59
N ASP A 214 40.27 -8.30 11.91
CA ASP A 214 39.14 -8.78 12.69
C ASP A 214 37.97 -7.81 12.64
N THR A 215 38.26 -6.50 12.66
CA THR A 215 37.24 -5.46 12.54
C THR A 215 36.62 -5.47 11.12
N PHE A 216 37.43 -5.66 10.11
CA PHE A 216 36.95 -5.75 8.73
C PHE A 216 36.03 -6.96 8.54
N ILE A 217 36.40 -8.15 9.02
CA ILE A 217 35.56 -9.35 8.93
C ILE A 217 34.21 -9.12 9.57
N LYS A 218 34.15 -8.46 10.72
CA LYS A 218 32.90 -8.14 11.40
C LYS A 218 32.03 -7.17 10.59
N ILE A 219 32.63 -6.14 10.01
CA ILE A 219 31.93 -5.17 9.14
C ILE A 219 31.36 -5.88 7.91
N GLU A 220 32.12 -6.79 7.31
CA GLU A 220 31.72 -7.62 6.17
C GLU A 220 30.48 -8.47 6.50
N GLU A 221 30.51 -9.18 7.64
CA GLU A 221 29.39 -9.98 8.11
C GLU A 221 28.13 -9.14 8.36
N ASP A 222 28.27 -7.97 8.99
CA ASP A 222 27.15 -7.07 9.27
C ASP A 222 26.59 -6.44 7.99
N TYR A 223 27.46 -6.12 7.01
CA TYR A 223 27.04 -5.65 5.69
C TYR A 223 26.26 -6.73 4.94
N HIS A 224 26.74 -7.98 4.92
CA HIS A 224 26.03 -9.08 4.27
C HIS A 224 24.67 -9.36 4.90
N LYS A 225 24.56 -9.31 6.22
CA LYS A 225 23.25 -9.41 6.90
C LYS A 225 22.31 -8.29 6.46
N LEU A 226 22.78 -7.04 6.49
CA LEU A 226 21.99 -5.89 6.06
C LEU A 226 21.57 -6.00 4.59
N ALA A 227 22.47 -6.41 3.70
CA ALA A 227 22.20 -6.56 2.27
C ALA A 227 21.18 -7.67 1.98
N THR A 228 21.20 -8.77 2.76
CA THR A 228 20.23 -9.87 2.65
C THR A 228 18.87 -9.44 3.18
N ASP A 229 18.82 -8.77 4.33
CA ASP A 229 17.55 -8.42 4.99
C ASP A 229 16.85 -7.22 4.30
N ARG A 230 17.63 -6.23 3.82
CA ARG A 230 17.09 -4.98 3.27
C ARG A 230 18.00 -4.34 2.22
N GLY A 231 18.64 -5.13 1.40
CA GLY A 231 19.56 -4.64 0.36
C GLY A 231 18.88 -3.97 -0.84
N ALA A 232 17.58 -4.07 -0.99
CA ALA A 232 16.87 -3.49 -2.11
C ALA A 232 16.87 -1.96 -2.07
N ILE A 233 17.24 -1.34 -3.19
CA ILE A 233 17.17 0.11 -3.41
C ILE A 233 15.96 0.40 -4.27
N ILE A 234 15.20 1.44 -3.92
CA ILE A 234 14.19 1.99 -4.80
C ILE A 234 14.90 2.94 -5.77
N GLU A 235 15.03 2.51 -7.01
CA GLU A 235 15.69 3.28 -8.08
C GLU A 235 14.84 4.47 -8.50
N GLU A 236 13.53 4.25 -8.57
CA GLU A 236 12.58 5.25 -9.05
C GLU A 236 11.22 5.09 -8.40
N ILE A 237 10.59 6.23 -8.08
CA ILE A 237 9.19 6.31 -7.64
C ILE A 237 8.45 7.24 -8.59
N THR A 238 7.47 6.69 -9.30
CA THR A 238 6.52 7.45 -10.12
C THR A 238 5.20 7.52 -9.36
N LYS A 239 4.75 8.73 -9.01
CA LYS A 239 3.52 8.95 -8.25
C LYS A 239 2.43 9.47 -9.18
N ILE A 240 1.34 8.74 -9.29
CA ILE A 240 0.12 9.14 -9.98
C ILE A 240 -0.85 9.60 -8.90
N GLU A 241 -1.12 10.89 -8.85
CA GLU A 241 -1.98 11.51 -7.84
C GLU A 241 -3.29 11.92 -8.47
N ARG A 242 -4.38 11.60 -7.80
CA ARG A 242 -5.68 12.09 -8.17
C ARG A 242 -5.70 13.62 -8.06
N ALA A 243 -6.06 14.28 -9.15
CA ALA A 243 -6.31 15.71 -9.14
C ALA A 243 -7.59 16.00 -8.33
N GLU A 244 -7.64 17.19 -7.69
CA GLU A 244 -8.85 17.66 -7.07
C GLU A 244 -9.95 17.83 -8.10
N ASP A 245 -11.11 17.23 -7.84
CA ASP A 245 -12.34 17.37 -8.63
C ASP A 245 -13.43 18.06 -7.80
N ASP A 246 -14.50 18.47 -8.48
CA ASP A 246 -15.71 18.98 -7.83
C ASP A 246 -16.22 17.98 -6.79
N ARG A 247 -16.39 18.46 -5.58
CA ARG A 247 -16.80 17.60 -4.46
C ARG A 247 -18.20 17.09 -4.63
N TYR A 248 -18.33 15.82 -4.45
CA TYR A 248 -19.62 15.16 -4.35
C TYR A 248 -19.71 14.43 -3.00
N ILE A 249 -20.68 14.84 -2.18
CA ILE A 249 -20.85 14.34 -0.79
C ILE A 249 -20.96 12.82 -0.72
N PHE A 250 -21.51 12.19 -1.76
CA PHE A 250 -21.70 10.75 -1.85
C PHE A 250 -20.67 10.05 -2.76
N GLU A 251 -19.54 10.67 -3.03
CA GLU A 251 -18.51 10.12 -3.92
C GLU A 251 -18.13 8.69 -3.56
N ASP A 252 -17.99 8.40 -2.28
CA ASP A 252 -17.61 7.07 -1.77
C ASP A 252 -18.76 6.04 -1.83
N ALA A 253 -19.98 6.48 -2.13
CA ALA A 253 -21.18 5.65 -2.16
C ALA A 253 -21.93 5.69 -3.49
N ASP A 254 -21.50 6.51 -4.45
CA ASP A 254 -22.13 6.60 -5.77
C ASP A 254 -21.47 5.62 -6.76
N PHE A 255 -22.07 4.46 -6.87
CA PHE A 255 -21.70 3.43 -7.84
C PHE A 255 -22.51 3.51 -9.13
N SER A 256 -23.09 4.67 -9.47
CA SER A 256 -23.77 4.86 -10.74
C SER A 256 -22.79 4.70 -11.93
N LEU A 257 -23.30 4.21 -13.06
CA LEU A 257 -22.48 4.00 -14.25
C LEU A 257 -21.83 5.30 -14.73
N ALA A 258 -22.50 6.44 -14.55
CA ALA A 258 -21.97 7.75 -14.92
C ALA A 258 -20.76 8.13 -14.07
N THR A 259 -20.87 8.01 -12.76
CA THR A 259 -19.78 8.28 -11.80
C THR A 259 -18.60 7.33 -12.01
N ILE A 260 -18.86 6.04 -12.17
CA ILE A 260 -17.80 5.06 -12.44
C ILE A 260 -17.03 5.41 -13.73
N LYS A 261 -17.73 5.74 -14.83
CA LYS A 261 -17.08 6.11 -16.09
C LYS A 261 -16.27 7.42 -15.96
N LYS A 262 -16.81 8.41 -15.23
CA LYS A 262 -16.11 9.67 -14.95
C LYS A 262 -14.81 9.40 -14.20
N LEU A 263 -14.84 8.62 -13.10
CA LEU A 263 -13.68 8.30 -12.28
C LEU A 263 -12.62 7.49 -13.05
N ILE A 264 -13.04 6.53 -13.89
CA ILE A 264 -12.12 5.78 -14.76
C ILE A 264 -11.41 6.76 -15.72
N LYS A 265 -12.17 7.64 -16.39
CA LYS A 265 -11.59 8.61 -17.32
C LYS A 265 -10.62 9.57 -16.62
N GLN A 266 -10.96 10.06 -15.44
CA GLN A 266 -10.09 10.89 -14.61
C GLN A 266 -8.76 10.16 -14.29
N GLY A 267 -8.84 8.91 -13.85
CA GLY A 267 -7.64 8.12 -13.55
C GLY A 267 -6.76 7.86 -14.78
N GLU A 268 -7.35 7.65 -15.96
CA GLU A 268 -6.62 7.54 -17.23
C GLU A 268 -5.88 8.84 -17.55
N ASP A 269 -6.56 9.99 -17.45
CA ASP A 269 -5.99 11.31 -17.74
C ASP A 269 -4.85 11.67 -16.75
N ASP A 270 -5.04 11.40 -15.46
CA ASP A 270 -4.01 11.62 -14.44
C ASP A 270 -2.77 10.73 -14.69
N ALA A 271 -2.96 9.47 -15.06
CA ALA A 271 -1.87 8.57 -15.38
C ALA A 271 -1.13 8.98 -16.67
N GLU A 272 -1.86 9.32 -17.73
CA GLU A 272 -1.29 9.74 -19.00
C GLU A 272 -0.45 11.00 -18.85
N LYS A 273 -0.90 11.97 -18.08
CA LYS A 273 -0.15 13.20 -17.80
C LYS A 273 1.21 12.89 -17.19
N VAL A 274 1.25 12.08 -16.12
CA VAL A 274 2.49 11.75 -15.41
C VAL A 274 3.45 10.94 -16.29
N LEU A 275 2.93 9.97 -17.06
CA LEU A 275 3.74 9.14 -17.93
C LEU A 275 4.31 9.92 -19.11
N ASN A 276 3.57 10.87 -19.68
CA ASN A 276 4.03 11.73 -20.77
C ASN A 276 5.10 12.73 -20.29
N GLU A 277 4.96 13.31 -19.10
CA GLU A 277 5.98 14.16 -18.49
C GLU A 277 7.29 13.37 -18.32
N LYS A 278 7.22 12.17 -17.78
CA LYS A 278 8.38 11.29 -17.59
C LYS A 278 9.08 10.92 -18.90
N ASN A 279 8.34 10.62 -19.96
CA ASN A 279 8.92 10.29 -21.25
C ASN A 279 9.67 11.49 -21.86
N ARG A 280 9.14 12.71 -21.70
CA ARG A 280 9.83 13.94 -22.17
C ARG A 280 11.17 14.16 -21.43
N ASP A 281 11.21 13.91 -20.11
CA ASP A 281 12.44 14.04 -19.33
C ASP A 281 13.51 13.06 -19.80
N ILE A 282 13.12 11.80 -20.10
CA ILE A 282 14.02 10.79 -20.64
C ILE A 282 14.58 11.21 -22.02
N ASP A 283 13.72 11.71 -22.90
CA ASP A 283 14.12 12.17 -24.24
C ASP A 283 15.08 13.37 -24.18
N GLN A 284 14.88 14.28 -23.23
CA GLN A 284 15.79 15.41 -23.01
C GLN A 284 17.16 14.98 -22.50
N MET A 285 17.19 14.00 -21.58
CA MET A 285 18.47 13.45 -21.06
C MET A 285 19.23 12.63 -22.09
N SER A 286 18.56 12.01 -23.05
CA SER A 286 19.20 11.23 -24.11
C SER A 286 19.78 12.12 -25.23
N ASN A 287 19.36 13.38 -25.33
CA ASN A 287 19.81 14.34 -26.35
C ASN A 287 20.81 15.40 -25.81
N SER A 288 21.17 15.30 -24.53
CA SER A 288 22.20 16.11 -23.87
C SER A 288 23.50 15.28 -23.66
#